data_5b97a22f5eaeaf4a8b4c143e48af1671
#
_entry.id   5b97a22f5eaeaf4a8b4c143e48af1671
#
_cell.length_a   1.000
_cell.length_b   1.000
_cell.length_c   1.000
_cell.angle_alpha   90.00
_cell.angle_beta   90.00
_cell.angle_gamma   90.00
#
_symmetry.space_group_name_H-M   'P 1'
#
loop_
_entity.id
_entity.type
_entity.pdbx_description
1 polymer ?
#
loop_
_entity_poly.entity_id
_entity_poly.type
_entity_poly.pdbx_seq_one_letter_code
_entity_poly.pdbx_strand_id
1 'polypeptide(L)' 'MPIFLDRHDLSGLTASDIAEAHRKDLEVQDQYGVRFLTYWFDESRGTGFCLIDAPDIQTAMRVHDEAHGEVAKM' A
#
# COMPACT_ATOMS: atom_id res chain seq x y z
N MET A 1 -1.70 -6.48 16.59
CA MET A 1 -1.55 -5.06 16.24
C MET A 1 -2.79 -4.59 15.50
N PRO A 2 -3.10 -3.28 15.50
CA PRO A 2 -4.28 -2.81 14.80
C PRO A 2 -4.19 -2.99 13.29
N ILE A 3 -5.35 -3.10 12.65
CA ILE A 3 -5.45 -3.24 11.21
C ILE A 3 -6.01 -1.94 10.65
N PHE A 4 -5.36 -1.43 9.61
CA PHE A 4 -5.74 -0.20 8.94
C PHE A 4 -6.17 -0.46 7.51
N LEU A 5 -7.10 0.34 7.02
CA LEU A 5 -7.51 0.34 5.63
C LEU A 5 -7.01 1.63 4.99
N ASP A 6 -6.06 1.52 4.07
CA ASP A 6 -5.55 2.65 3.32
C ASP A 6 -6.33 2.84 2.03
N ARG A 7 -6.66 4.07 1.72
CA ARG A 7 -7.26 4.41 0.45
C ARG A 7 -6.26 5.21 -0.37
N HIS A 8 -6.11 4.85 -1.65
CA HIS A 8 -5.17 5.50 -2.55
C HIS A 8 -5.88 6.02 -3.79
N ASP A 9 -5.45 7.20 -4.26
CA ASP A 9 -5.82 7.70 -5.57
C ASP A 9 -4.78 7.19 -6.56
N LEU A 10 -5.18 6.25 -7.41
CA LEU A 10 -4.31 5.56 -8.34
C LEU A 10 -4.72 5.79 -9.78
N SER A 11 -5.33 6.94 -10.05
CA SER A 11 -5.79 7.31 -11.40
C SER A 11 -4.64 7.25 -12.40
N GLY A 12 -4.90 6.63 -13.54
CA GLY A 12 -3.90 6.52 -14.60
C GLY A 12 -2.96 5.34 -14.47
N LEU A 13 -3.05 4.57 -13.38
CA LEU A 13 -2.22 3.39 -13.19
C LEU A 13 -2.96 2.13 -13.65
N THR A 14 -2.20 1.11 -14.02
CA THR A 14 -2.74 -0.18 -14.43
C THR A 14 -2.68 -1.18 -13.29
N ALA A 15 -3.41 -2.30 -13.43
CA ALA A 15 -3.34 -3.39 -12.46
C ALA A 15 -1.90 -3.90 -12.31
N SER A 16 -1.13 -3.91 -13.39
CA SER A 16 0.27 -4.34 -13.37
C SER A 16 1.13 -3.39 -12.53
N ASP A 17 0.89 -2.08 -12.64
CA ASP A 17 1.62 -1.09 -11.84
C ASP A 17 1.35 -1.28 -10.35
N ILE A 18 0.10 -1.57 -10.00
CA ILE A 18 -0.31 -1.76 -8.61
C ILE A 18 0.30 -3.05 -8.04
N ALA A 19 0.30 -4.12 -8.83
CA ALA A 19 0.89 -5.39 -8.40
C ALA A 19 2.39 -5.21 -8.11
N GLU A 20 3.10 -4.44 -8.92
CA GLU A 20 4.52 -4.16 -8.71
C GLU A 20 4.75 -3.32 -7.46
N ALA A 21 3.91 -2.30 -7.23
CA ALA A 21 4.00 -1.49 -6.03
C ALA A 21 3.78 -2.32 -4.77
N HIS A 22 2.78 -3.20 -4.80
CA HIS A 22 2.49 -4.09 -3.68
C HIS A 22 3.66 -5.04 -3.41
N ARG A 23 4.27 -5.56 -4.47
CA ARG A 23 5.45 -6.42 -4.34
C ARG A 23 6.59 -5.71 -3.59
N LYS A 24 6.79 -4.44 -3.90
CA LYS A 24 7.81 -3.64 -3.20
C LYS A 24 7.47 -3.42 -1.74
N ASP A 25 6.20 -3.21 -1.42
CA ASP A 25 5.74 -3.12 -0.04
C ASP A 25 6.11 -4.39 0.74
N LEU A 26 5.91 -5.55 0.13
CA LEU A 26 6.22 -6.83 0.76
C LEU A 26 7.72 -7.01 1.02
N GLU A 27 8.57 -6.42 0.21
CA GLU A 27 10.01 -6.48 0.42
C GLU A 27 10.47 -5.64 1.61
N VAL A 28 9.76 -4.56 1.92
CA VAL A 28 10.15 -3.60 2.95
C VAL A 28 9.47 -3.88 4.28
N GLN A 29 8.30 -4.47 4.27
CA GLN A 29 7.41 -4.57 5.44
C GLN A 29 8.06 -5.14 6.70
N ASP A 30 8.92 -6.14 6.55
CA ASP A 30 9.51 -6.84 7.70
C ASP A 30 10.40 -5.92 8.53
N GLN A 31 11.03 -4.94 7.92
CA GLN A 31 11.91 -4.01 8.60
C GLN A 31 11.16 -3.14 9.61
N TYR A 32 9.86 -2.98 9.43
CA TYR A 32 9.03 -2.12 10.26
C TYR A 32 8.00 -2.88 11.09
N GLY A 33 8.01 -4.19 11.02
CA GLY A 33 7.01 -4.99 11.73
C GLY A 33 5.60 -4.81 11.21
N VAL A 34 5.47 -4.55 9.92
CA VAL A 34 4.21 -4.29 9.22
C VAL A 34 3.88 -5.50 8.34
N ARG A 35 2.61 -5.80 8.18
CA ARG A 35 2.17 -6.86 7.28
C ARG A 35 1.06 -6.34 6.38
N PHE A 36 1.29 -6.36 5.08
CA PHE A 36 0.26 -6.05 4.08
C PHE A 36 -0.53 -7.32 3.81
N LEU A 37 -1.79 -7.32 4.20
CA LEU A 37 -2.62 -8.53 4.18
C LEU A 37 -3.23 -8.78 2.81
N THR A 38 -3.77 -7.74 2.19
CA THR A 38 -4.34 -7.80 0.84
C THR A 38 -4.56 -6.40 0.30
N TYR A 39 -4.95 -6.30 -0.96
CA TYR A 39 -5.33 -5.02 -1.55
C TYR A 39 -6.44 -5.22 -2.58
N TRP A 40 -7.16 -4.12 -2.87
CA TRP A 40 -8.17 -4.08 -3.92
C TRP A 40 -7.86 -2.90 -4.83
N PHE A 41 -8.06 -3.08 -6.12
CA PHE A 41 -7.83 -2.03 -7.09
C PHE A 41 -8.95 -2.00 -8.11
N ASP A 42 -9.58 -0.82 -8.27
CA ASP A 42 -10.57 -0.55 -9.31
C ASP A 42 -9.92 0.37 -10.34
N GLU A 43 -9.47 -0.23 -11.44
CA GLU A 43 -8.73 0.50 -12.48
C GLU A 43 -9.61 1.56 -13.15
N SER A 44 -10.89 1.26 -13.34
CA SER A 44 -11.81 2.19 -14.01
C SER A 44 -12.05 3.46 -13.18
N ARG A 45 -12.03 3.35 -11.87
CA ARG A 45 -12.21 4.48 -10.96
C ARG A 45 -10.90 5.07 -10.48
N GLY A 46 -9.79 4.39 -10.72
CA GLY A 46 -8.49 4.83 -10.24
C GLY A 46 -8.37 4.84 -8.73
N THR A 47 -9.05 3.93 -8.05
CA THR A 47 -9.08 3.86 -6.60
C THR A 47 -8.58 2.51 -6.12
N GLY A 48 -7.77 2.51 -5.07
CA GLY A 48 -7.28 1.28 -4.47
C GLY A 48 -7.32 1.35 -2.95
N PHE A 49 -7.33 0.18 -2.34
CA PHE A 49 -7.33 0.02 -0.88
C PHE A 49 -6.32 -1.04 -0.50
N CYS A 50 -5.57 -0.79 0.58
CA CYS A 50 -4.67 -1.78 1.17
C CYS A 50 -5.11 -2.06 2.59
N LEU A 51 -5.12 -3.33 2.98
CA LEU A 51 -5.40 -3.76 4.33
C LEU A 51 -4.07 -4.09 5.01
N ILE A 52 -3.75 -3.40 6.10
CA ILE A 52 -2.42 -3.40 6.69
C ILE A 52 -2.50 -3.66 8.20
N ASP A 53 -1.72 -4.64 8.67
CA ASP A 53 -1.50 -4.85 10.10
C ASP A 53 -0.21 -4.12 10.48
N ALA A 54 -0.33 -3.08 11.31
CA ALA A 54 0.80 -2.21 11.65
C ALA A 54 0.64 -1.67 13.07
N PRO A 55 1.74 -1.28 13.73
CA PRO A 55 1.64 -0.68 15.07
C PRO A 55 0.90 0.65 15.07
N ASP A 56 1.04 1.43 14.00
CA ASP A 56 0.34 2.70 13.83
C ASP A 56 0.31 3.06 12.35
N ILE A 57 -0.50 4.07 12.01
CA ILE A 57 -0.68 4.48 10.61
C ILE A 57 0.59 5.12 10.04
N GLN A 58 1.35 5.82 10.87
CA GLN A 58 2.58 6.47 10.42
C GLN A 58 3.61 5.44 9.96
N THR A 59 3.72 4.32 10.65
CA THR A 59 4.63 3.24 10.26
C THR A 59 4.21 2.63 8.94
N ALA A 60 2.91 2.41 8.73
CA ALA A 60 2.40 1.91 7.46
C ALA A 60 2.73 2.85 6.30
N MET A 61 2.55 4.15 6.50
CA MET A 61 2.88 5.16 5.50
C MET A 61 4.37 5.19 5.19
N ARG A 62 5.20 5.00 6.20
CA ARG A 62 6.66 4.96 6.03
C ARG A 62 7.09 3.80 5.13
N VAL A 63 6.46 2.65 5.27
CA VAL A 63 6.74 1.50 4.40
C VAL A 63 6.40 1.84 2.96
N HIS A 64 5.24 2.44 2.71
CA HIS A 64 4.87 2.87 1.37
C HIS A 64 5.87 3.85 0.78
N ASP A 65 6.29 4.86 1.56
CA ASP A 65 7.24 5.86 1.10
C ASP A 65 8.58 5.23 0.71
N GLU A 66 9.07 4.30 1.51
CA GLU A 66 10.35 3.66 1.24
C GLU A 66 10.27 2.70 0.05
N ALA A 67 9.15 1.99 -0.08
CA ALA A 67 8.99 0.98 -1.11
C ALA A 67 8.79 1.60 -2.51
N HIS A 68 7.94 2.60 -2.63
CA HIS A 68 7.58 3.12 -3.95
C HIS A 68 7.16 4.61 -3.97
N GLY A 69 7.19 5.28 -2.84
CA GLY A 69 6.99 6.73 -2.75
C GLY A 69 5.67 7.21 -3.32
N GLU A 70 5.74 7.81 -4.49
CA GLU A 70 4.62 8.56 -5.06
C GLU A 70 3.38 7.74 -5.40
N VAL A 71 3.53 6.44 -5.57
CA VAL A 71 2.41 5.58 -5.94
C VAL A 71 1.39 5.48 -4.82
N ALA A 72 1.81 5.65 -3.59
CA ALA A 72 0.97 5.44 -2.41
C ALA A 72 0.49 6.75 -1.77
N LYS A 73 0.08 7.69 -2.57
CA LYS A 73 -0.50 8.93 -2.03
C LYS A 73 -1.91 8.67 -1.54
N MET A 74 -2.17 9.14 -0.36
CA MET A 74 -3.48 9.05 0.26
C MET A 74 -4.13 10.40 0.42
#